data_936f20d693699cc15993fbe684254fe8
#
_entry.id   936f20d693699cc15993fbe684254fe8
#
_cell.length_a   1.000
_cell.length_b   1.000
_cell.length_c   1.000
_cell.angle_alpha   90.00
_cell.angle_beta   90.00
_cell.angle_gamma   90.00
#
_symmetry.space_group_name_H-M   'P 1'
#
loop_
_entity.id
_entity.type
_entity.pdbx_description
1 polymer ?
#
loop_
_entity_poly.entity_id
_entity_poly.type
_entity_poly.pdbx_seq_one_letter_code
_entity_poly.pdbx_strand_id
1 'polypeptide(L)'
;MEEKELIKSCLEGNKHSLDKLITSIQGLIFNLSLRFLWNRMDAEDATQEILIKIITNLNKFDSRSKFTTWTYRVTTNHLLNLKQTALEKTFTSFDIFANDLNSLEEPISYELPDKDILEKEMKTGCTLAMLQCLDRDLRLAFILGTVFKLKSNVASSITETTPENFRKRLELSRKLIGGFLNSYCGVYNPYNNCRYNKRINNAIKNGRITKTNLSFSDKIESYNEEMEELHSLSGIYQNHGDIINSSNFADKLTELIKTKKIIVEN
;
A
#
# COMPACT_ATOMS: atom_id res chain seq x y z
N MET A 1 21.09 14.60 12.64
CA MET A 1 20.23 15.81 12.80
C MET A 1 18.92 15.31 13.37
N GLU A 2 18.48 15.83 14.50
CA GLU A 2 17.20 15.43 15.09
C GLU A 2 16.03 15.83 14.18
N GLU A 3 14.91 15.10 14.22
CA GLU A 3 13.71 15.35 13.40
C GLU A 3 13.25 16.81 13.46
N LYS A 4 13.26 17.41 14.66
CA LYS A 4 12.88 18.81 14.86
C LYS A 4 13.82 19.81 14.18
N GLU A 5 15.12 19.56 14.22
CA GLU A 5 16.12 20.41 13.56
C GLU A 5 15.98 20.34 12.04
N LEU A 6 15.71 19.13 11.51
CA LEU A 6 15.46 18.92 10.08
C LEU A 6 14.25 19.73 9.62
N ILE A 7 13.13 19.64 10.35
CA ILE A 7 11.89 20.37 10.03
C ILE A 7 12.10 21.89 10.12
N LYS A 8 12.78 22.36 11.17
CA LYS A 8 13.10 23.78 11.31
C LYS A 8 13.92 24.29 10.12
N SER A 9 14.96 23.55 9.75
CA SER A 9 15.80 23.89 8.59
C SER A 9 15.02 23.92 7.28
N CYS A 10 14.02 23.01 7.10
CA CYS A 10 13.11 23.03 5.97
C CYS A 10 12.27 24.33 5.94
N LEU A 11 11.74 24.74 7.08
CA LEU A 11 10.93 25.96 7.22
C LEU A 11 11.76 27.24 6.96
N GLU A 12 13.06 27.19 7.22
CA GLU A 12 14.03 28.25 6.90
C GLU A 12 14.44 28.25 5.41
N GLY A 13 13.87 27.37 4.58
CA GLY A 13 14.09 27.33 3.14
C GLY A 13 15.31 26.51 2.71
N ASN A 14 15.91 25.70 3.59
CA ASN A 14 17.06 24.88 3.23
C ASN A 14 16.64 23.69 2.34
N LYS A 15 17.02 23.74 1.06
CA LYS A 15 16.68 22.74 0.05
C LYS A 15 17.18 21.33 0.38
N HIS A 16 18.42 21.21 0.88
CA HIS A 16 18.99 19.91 1.23
C HIS A 16 18.25 19.24 2.39
N SER A 17 17.78 20.03 3.36
CA SER A 17 16.94 19.54 4.45
C SER A 17 15.58 19.09 3.93
N LEU A 18 15.01 19.82 2.97
CA LEU A 18 13.75 19.46 2.32
C LEU A 18 13.87 18.14 1.54
N ASP A 19 14.94 17.97 0.75
CA ASP A 19 15.19 16.73 0.02
C ASP A 19 15.34 15.52 0.97
N LYS A 20 16.03 15.70 2.08
CA LYS A 20 16.13 14.66 3.13
C LYS A 20 14.78 14.32 3.74
N LEU A 21 13.97 15.33 4.03
CA LEU A 21 12.65 15.14 4.62
C LEU A 21 11.74 14.36 3.66
N ILE A 22 11.68 14.77 2.38
CA ILE A 22 10.90 14.09 1.33
C ILE A 22 11.35 12.64 1.19
N THR A 23 12.66 12.40 1.06
CA THR A 23 13.22 11.06 0.93
C THR A 23 12.85 10.16 2.09
N SER A 24 12.79 10.71 3.32
CA SER A 24 12.44 9.93 4.51
C SER A 24 10.98 9.50 4.60
N ILE A 25 10.05 10.16 3.90
CA ILE A 25 8.61 9.90 4.00
C ILE A 25 7.97 9.40 2.70
N GLN A 26 8.60 9.61 1.54
CA GLN A 26 8.01 9.25 0.23
C GLN A 26 7.66 7.76 0.13
N GLY A 27 8.53 6.87 0.63
CA GLY A 27 8.29 5.42 0.63
C GLY A 27 7.09 5.03 1.48
N LEU A 28 6.96 5.62 2.67
CA LEU A 28 5.81 5.42 3.55
C LEU A 28 4.49 5.83 2.87
N ILE A 29 4.47 7.03 2.27
CA ILE A 29 3.27 7.57 1.60
C ILE A 29 2.90 6.68 0.42
N PHE A 30 3.88 6.35 -0.44
CA PHE A 30 3.66 5.51 -1.62
C PHE A 30 3.15 4.12 -1.25
N ASN A 31 3.76 3.46 -0.27
CA ASN A 31 3.38 2.12 0.16
C ASN A 31 1.97 2.08 0.78
N LEU A 32 1.57 3.12 1.52
CA LEU A 32 0.20 3.24 2.01
C LEU A 32 -0.77 3.49 0.85
N SER A 33 -0.44 4.40 -0.06
CA SER A 33 -1.28 4.73 -1.22
C SER A 33 -1.48 3.53 -2.14
N LEU A 34 -0.42 2.77 -2.44
CA LEU A 34 -0.50 1.60 -3.31
C LEU A 34 -1.39 0.50 -2.70
N ARG A 35 -1.25 0.22 -1.41
CA ARG A 35 -2.09 -0.77 -0.72
C ARG A 35 -3.55 -0.33 -0.62
N PHE A 36 -3.77 0.95 -0.55
CA PHE A 36 -5.12 1.50 -0.49
C PHE A 36 -5.80 1.57 -1.87
N LEU A 37 -5.09 1.97 -2.92
CA LEU A 37 -5.62 2.23 -4.27
C LEU A 37 -5.46 1.04 -5.23
N TRP A 38 -4.55 0.11 -4.97
CA TRP A 38 -4.18 -1.03 -5.82
C TRP A 38 -3.62 -0.65 -7.21
N ASN A 39 -3.67 0.57 -7.63
CA ASN A 39 -3.13 1.03 -8.90
C ASN A 39 -1.84 1.82 -8.66
N ARG A 40 -0.77 1.46 -9.39
CA ARG A 40 0.54 2.10 -9.22
C ARG A 40 0.52 3.57 -9.64
N MET A 41 -0.08 3.87 -10.78
CA MET A 41 -0.15 5.25 -11.29
C MET A 41 -0.97 6.14 -10.34
N ASP A 42 -2.14 5.66 -9.90
CA ASP A 42 -2.96 6.38 -8.93
C ASP A 42 -2.22 6.58 -7.59
N ALA A 43 -1.41 5.59 -7.18
CA ALA A 43 -0.59 5.69 -5.97
C ALA A 43 0.57 6.68 -6.11
N GLU A 44 1.20 6.76 -7.28
CA GLU A 44 2.23 7.74 -7.60
C GLU A 44 1.66 9.15 -7.61
N ASP A 45 0.52 9.36 -8.26
CA ASP A 45 -0.18 10.65 -8.31
C ASP A 45 -0.61 11.09 -6.90
N ALA A 46 -1.25 10.20 -6.14
CA ALA A 46 -1.61 10.47 -4.76
C ALA A 46 -0.38 10.82 -3.89
N THR A 47 0.73 10.12 -4.09
CA THR A 47 1.97 10.39 -3.36
C THR A 47 2.50 11.79 -3.64
N GLN A 48 2.50 12.23 -4.90
CA GLN A 48 2.91 13.60 -5.26
C GLN A 48 2.01 14.64 -4.61
N GLU A 49 0.69 14.48 -4.70
CA GLU A 49 -0.25 15.42 -4.09
C GLU A 49 -0.12 15.47 -2.56
N ILE A 50 0.10 14.32 -1.92
CA ILE A 50 0.30 14.26 -0.46
C ILE A 50 1.60 14.94 -0.05
N LEU A 51 2.70 14.71 -0.78
CA LEU A 51 3.98 15.38 -0.53
C LEU A 51 3.83 16.90 -0.65
N ILE A 52 3.13 17.40 -1.68
CA ILE A 52 2.82 18.83 -1.82
C ILE A 52 2.05 19.33 -0.60
N LYS A 53 1.00 18.60 -0.17
CA LYS A 53 0.21 18.97 1.02
C LYS A 53 1.05 19.00 2.30
N ILE A 54 1.96 18.03 2.48
CA ILE A 54 2.86 17.98 3.64
C ILE A 54 3.78 19.19 3.65
N ILE A 55 4.42 19.51 2.53
CA ILE A 55 5.38 20.60 2.45
C ILE A 55 4.69 21.96 2.64
N THR A 56 3.56 22.20 1.96
CA THR A 56 2.82 23.46 2.07
C THR A 56 2.17 23.67 3.44
N ASN A 57 2.00 22.60 4.24
CA ASN A 57 1.47 22.68 5.58
C ASN A 57 2.49 22.31 6.67
N LEU A 58 3.77 22.28 6.33
CA LEU A 58 4.82 21.87 7.27
C LEU A 58 4.87 22.79 8.52
N ASN A 59 4.55 24.07 8.35
CA ASN A 59 4.42 25.04 9.43
C ASN A 59 3.29 24.74 10.42
N LYS A 60 2.31 23.91 10.04
CA LYS A 60 1.22 23.44 10.93
C LYS A 60 1.59 22.22 11.77
N PHE A 61 2.76 21.64 11.53
CA PHE A 61 3.23 20.54 12.35
C PHE A 61 3.73 21.06 13.70
N ASP A 62 2.97 20.79 14.75
CA ASP A 62 3.19 21.33 16.10
C ASP A 62 4.03 20.44 17.03
N SER A 63 4.61 19.36 16.49
CA SER A 63 5.45 18.39 17.24
C SER A 63 4.75 17.69 18.43
N ARG A 64 3.39 17.71 18.52
CA ARG A 64 2.64 16.93 19.53
C ARG A 64 2.68 15.44 19.29
N SER A 65 3.05 15.02 18.09
CA SER A 65 3.26 13.63 17.69
C SER A 65 4.56 13.50 16.92
N LYS A 66 5.01 12.26 16.64
CA LYS A 66 6.10 12.06 15.67
C LYS A 66 5.69 12.56 14.29
N PHE A 67 6.64 13.08 13.54
CA PHE A 67 6.39 13.55 12.17
C PHE A 67 5.81 12.44 11.27
N THR A 68 6.29 11.21 11.42
CA THR A 68 5.75 10.03 10.72
C THR A 68 4.26 9.80 11.05
N THR A 69 3.81 10.02 12.29
CA THR A 69 2.39 9.90 12.67
C THR A 69 1.54 10.98 11.99
N TRP A 70 2.06 12.21 11.95
CA TRP A 70 1.41 13.31 11.23
C TRP A 70 1.35 13.05 9.72
N THR A 71 2.44 12.55 9.13
CA THR A 71 2.49 12.11 7.73
C THR A 71 1.42 11.05 7.43
N TYR A 72 1.30 10.02 8.27
CA TYR A 72 0.23 9.01 8.13
C TYR A 72 -1.15 9.64 8.15
N ARG A 73 -1.41 10.60 9.05
CA ARG A 73 -2.71 11.28 9.13
C ARG A 73 -3.01 12.07 7.86
N VAL A 74 -2.06 12.87 7.36
CA VAL A 74 -2.23 13.62 6.11
C VAL A 74 -2.50 12.67 4.94
N THR A 75 -1.74 11.57 4.86
CA THR A 75 -1.91 10.53 3.83
C THR A 75 -3.29 9.89 3.91
N THR A 76 -3.70 9.43 5.08
CA THR A 76 -4.98 8.77 5.32
C THR A 76 -6.15 9.68 4.95
N ASN A 77 -6.13 10.92 5.41
CA ASN A 77 -7.18 11.90 5.11
C ASN A 77 -7.25 12.21 3.60
N HIS A 78 -6.11 12.29 2.93
CA HIS A 78 -6.09 12.46 1.48
C HIS A 78 -6.73 11.26 0.77
N LEU A 79 -6.31 10.04 1.09
CA LEU A 79 -6.80 8.81 0.46
C LEU A 79 -8.30 8.60 0.66
N LEU A 80 -8.82 8.88 1.86
CA LEU A 80 -10.26 8.79 2.14
C LEU A 80 -11.09 9.78 1.32
N ASN A 81 -10.52 10.96 1.02
CA ASN A 81 -11.21 12.01 0.24
C ASN A 81 -11.09 11.83 -1.27
N LEU A 82 -10.25 10.92 -1.76
CA LEU A 82 -10.19 10.61 -3.20
C LEU A 82 -11.50 9.98 -3.67
N LYS A 83 -11.90 10.30 -4.90
CA LYS A 83 -12.99 9.57 -5.57
C LYS A 83 -12.61 8.11 -5.73
N GLN A 84 -13.61 7.22 -5.67
CA GLN A 84 -13.40 5.80 -5.93
C GLN A 84 -12.85 5.58 -7.33
N THR A 85 -11.77 4.78 -7.42
CA THR A 85 -11.16 4.40 -8.70
C THR A 85 -12.07 3.44 -9.48
N ALA A 86 -11.79 3.25 -10.78
CA ALA A 86 -12.49 2.25 -11.58
C ALA A 86 -12.28 0.84 -11.01
N LEU A 87 -11.07 0.53 -10.53
CA LEU A 87 -10.74 -0.75 -9.89
C LEU A 87 -11.53 -0.98 -8.60
N GLU A 88 -11.64 0.02 -7.73
CA GLU A 88 -12.47 -0.09 -6.52
C GLU A 88 -13.95 -0.38 -6.84
N LYS A 89 -14.47 0.17 -7.93
CA LYS A 89 -15.85 -0.09 -8.37
C LYS A 89 -16.06 -1.49 -8.94
N THR A 90 -15.01 -2.10 -9.49
CA THR A 90 -15.07 -3.43 -10.12
C THR A 90 -14.93 -4.54 -9.08
N PHE A 91 -14.04 -4.39 -8.11
CA PHE A 91 -13.78 -5.38 -7.05
C PHE A 91 -14.42 -4.91 -5.74
N THR A 92 -15.75 -4.97 -5.66
CA THR A 92 -16.51 -4.44 -4.54
C THR A 92 -16.82 -5.47 -3.45
N SER A 93 -16.58 -6.77 -3.69
CA SER A 93 -16.88 -7.81 -2.70
C SER A 93 -16.01 -9.06 -2.84
N PHE A 94 -15.89 -9.79 -1.73
CA PHE A 94 -15.25 -11.10 -1.72
C PHE A 94 -15.97 -12.13 -2.59
N ASP A 95 -17.29 -12.01 -2.78
CA ASP A 95 -18.06 -12.90 -3.64
C ASP A 95 -17.69 -12.75 -5.12
N ILE A 96 -17.50 -11.51 -5.58
CA ILE A 96 -17.02 -11.23 -6.94
C ILE A 96 -15.63 -11.85 -7.14
N PHE A 97 -14.75 -11.68 -6.16
CA PHE A 97 -13.41 -12.24 -6.22
C PHE A 97 -13.43 -13.78 -6.16
N ALA A 98 -14.28 -14.37 -5.30
CA ALA A 98 -14.48 -15.82 -5.25
C ALA A 98 -14.97 -16.39 -6.58
N ASN A 99 -15.96 -15.74 -7.21
CA ASN A 99 -16.48 -16.13 -8.51
C ASN A 99 -15.40 -16.08 -9.61
N ASP A 100 -14.56 -15.04 -9.61
CA ASP A 100 -13.39 -14.97 -10.51
C ASP A 100 -12.43 -16.14 -10.29
N LEU A 101 -12.18 -16.52 -9.04
CA LEU A 101 -11.32 -17.67 -8.71
C LEU A 101 -11.93 -19.00 -9.15
N ASN A 102 -13.24 -19.16 -9.02
CA ASN A 102 -13.97 -20.40 -9.33
C ASN A 102 -14.30 -20.56 -10.82
N SER A 103 -14.32 -19.47 -11.59
CA SER A 103 -14.63 -19.50 -13.03
C SER A 103 -13.52 -20.10 -13.90
N LEU A 104 -12.39 -20.45 -13.32
CA LEU A 104 -11.24 -20.98 -14.02
C LEU A 104 -11.32 -22.51 -14.12
N GLU A 105 -11.22 -23.03 -15.33
CA GLU A 105 -10.92 -24.45 -15.57
C GLU A 105 -9.65 -24.87 -14.80
N GLU A 106 -9.46 -26.17 -14.56
CA GLU A 106 -8.32 -26.66 -13.76
C GLU A 106 -7.00 -26.01 -14.19
N PRO A 107 -6.39 -25.21 -13.34
CA PRO A 107 -5.27 -24.39 -13.75
C PRO A 107 -4.01 -25.24 -13.86
N ILE A 108 -3.41 -25.27 -15.06
CA ILE A 108 -2.10 -25.89 -15.30
C ILE A 108 -1.03 -25.00 -14.67
N SER A 109 -0.12 -25.63 -13.93
CA SER A 109 1.03 -24.96 -13.33
C SER A 109 1.91 -24.28 -14.40
N TYR A 110 2.33 -23.07 -14.12
CA TYR A 110 3.27 -22.34 -14.98
C TYR A 110 4.70 -22.78 -14.63
N GLU A 111 5.46 -23.30 -15.59
CA GLU A 111 6.78 -23.90 -15.35
C GLU A 111 7.90 -23.30 -16.26
N LEU A 112 7.71 -22.07 -16.77
CA LEU A 112 8.74 -21.38 -17.55
C LEU A 112 9.78 -20.68 -16.63
N PRO A 113 10.97 -20.31 -17.15
CA PRO A 113 12.06 -19.74 -16.36
C PRO A 113 11.72 -18.46 -15.59
N ASP A 114 10.71 -17.71 -16.02
CA ASP A 114 10.21 -16.48 -15.38
C ASP A 114 9.16 -16.74 -14.29
N LYS A 115 8.96 -18.00 -13.90
CA LYS A 115 7.96 -18.43 -12.90
C LYS A 115 8.06 -17.64 -11.59
N ASP A 116 9.25 -17.58 -11.01
CA ASP A 116 9.43 -17.01 -9.66
C ASP A 116 9.06 -15.53 -9.60
N ILE A 117 9.45 -14.75 -10.62
CA ILE A 117 9.09 -13.33 -10.67
C ILE A 117 7.59 -13.13 -10.92
N LEU A 118 6.98 -14.00 -11.74
CA LEU A 118 5.54 -13.95 -12.01
C LEU A 118 4.70 -14.43 -10.82
N GLU A 119 5.20 -15.39 -10.03
CA GLU A 119 4.56 -15.74 -8.76
C GLU A 119 4.58 -14.59 -7.75
N LYS A 120 5.69 -13.85 -7.66
CA LYS A 120 5.79 -12.64 -6.85
C LYS A 120 4.77 -11.59 -7.29
N GLU A 121 4.67 -11.36 -8.59
CA GLU A 121 3.69 -10.46 -9.19
C GLU A 121 2.26 -10.87 -8.83
N MET A 122 1.93 -12.16 -9.02
CA MET A 122 0.63 -12.73 -8.67
C MET A 122 0.31 -12.59 -7.19
N LYS A 123 1.26 -12.90 -6.32
CA LYS A 123 1.12 -12.80 -4.87
C LYS A 123 0.77 -11.37 -4.47
N THR A 124 1.55 -10.39 -4.94
CA THR A 124 1.33 -8.98 -4.64
C THR A 124 -0.02 -8.50 -5.18
N GLY A 125 -0.30 -8.78 -6.46
CA GLY A 125 -1.57 -8.41 -7.08
C GLY A 125 -2.78 -9.02 -6.38
N CYS A 126 -2.72 -10.30 -6.00
CA CYS A 126 -3.79 -10.99 -5.30
C CYS A 126 -4.06 -10.39 -3.90
N THR A 127 -3.00 -10.11 -3.13
CA THR A 127 -3.16 -9.52 -1.80
C THR A 127 -3.68 -8.09 -1.84
N LEU A 128 -3.24 -7.29 -2.80
CA LEU A 128 -3.78 -5.93 -3.01
C LEU A 128 -5.25 -5.97 -3.47
N ALA A 129 -5.63 -6.93 -4.34
CA ALA A 129 -7.01 -7.12 -4.77
C ALA A 129 -7.95 -7.45 -3.61
N MET A 130 -7.53 -8.33 -2.68
CA MET A 130 -8.33 -8.65 -1.49
C MET A 130 -8.59 -7.42 -0.61
N LEU A 131 -7.64 -6.48 -0.53
CA LEU A 131 -7.86 -5.23 0.20
C LEU A 131 -8.99 -4.40 -0.42
N GLN A 132 -9.20 -4.47 -1.74
CA GLN A 132 -10.29 -3.75 -2.41
C GLN A 132 -11.67 -4.31 -2.06
N CYS A 133 -11.76 -5.57 -1.62
CA CYS A 133 -13.02 -6.17 -1.14
C CYS A 133 -13.47 -5.63 0.23
N LEU A 134 -12.61 -4.89 0.93
CA LEU A 134 -12.96 -4.18 2.16
C LEU A 134 -13.45 -2.76 1.83
N ASP A 135 -14.43 -2.27 2.60
CA ASP A 135 -14.69 -0.82 2.59
C ASP A 135 -13.44 -0.02 3.02
N ARG A 136 -13.42 1.27 2.70
CA ARG A 136 -12.22 2.10 2.89
C ARG A 136 -11.75 2.18 4.34
N ASP A 137 -12.68 2.22 5.29
CA ASP A 137 -12.36 2.27 6.73
C ASP A 137 -11.76 0.98 7.23
N LEU A 138 -12.34 -0.17 6.83
CA LEU A 138 -11.81 -1.49 7.17
C LEU A 138 -10.46 -1.74 6.48
N ARG A 139 -10.32 -1.31 5.22
CA ARG A 139 -9.07 -1.39 4.46
C ARG A 139 -7.95 -0.65 5.16
N LEU A 140 -8.18 0.61 5.58
CA LEU A 140 -7.21 1.38 6.34
C LEU A 140 -6.88 0.74 7.69
N ALA A 141 -7.89 0.27 8.42
CA ALA A 141 -7.65 -0.41 9.70
C ALA A 141 -6.77 -1.64 9.51
N PHE A 142 -7.01 -2.42 8.46
CA PHE A 142 -6.18 -3.58 8.13
C PHE A 142 -4.75 -3.17 7.74
N ILE A 143 -4.58 -2.20 6.86
CA ILE A 143 -3.26 -1.74 6.41
C ILE A 143 -2.45 -1.20 7.60
N LEU A 144 -3.03 -0.29 8.38
CA LEU A 144 -2.32 0.32 9.51
C LEU A 144 -2.05 -0.68 10.65
N GLY A 145 -3.02 -1.53 10.98
CA GLY A 145 -2.93 -2.42 12.15
C GLY A 145 -2.31 -3.79 11.86
N THR A 146 -2.46 -4.33 10.66
CA THR A 146 -1.93 -5.65 10.28
C THR A 146 -0.64 -5.51 9.49
N VAL A 147 -0.61 -4.69 8.45
CA VAL A 147 0.56 -4.56 7.57
C VAL A 147 1.65 -3.72 8.23
N PHE A 148 1.32 -2.50 8.67
CA PHE A 148 2.29 -1.60 9.29
C PHE A 148 2.45 -1.79 10.81
N LYS A 149 1.71 -2.72 11.40
CA LYS A 149 1.80 -3.09 12.84
C LYS A 149 1.67 -1.91 13.81
N LEU A 150 0.95 -0.86 13.44
CA LEU A 150 0.76 0.28 14.32
C LEU A 150 -0.12 -0.11 15.52
N LYS A 151 0.27 0.37 16.69
CA LYS A 151 -0.54 0.20 17.92
C LYS A 151 -1.88 0.91 17.78
N SER A 152 -2.96 0.32 18.31
CA SER A 152 -4.33 0.84 18.14
C SER A 152 -4.52 2.29 18.60
N ASN A 153 -3.78 2.74 19.62
CA ASN A 153 -3.83 4.15 20.05
C ASN A 153 -3.19 5.11 19.03
N VAL A 154 -2.13 4.69 18.35
CA VAL A 154 -1.50 5.48 17.27
C VAL A 154 -2.38 5.46 16.02
N ALA A 155 -2.82 4.27 15.60
CA ALA A 155 -3.63 4.13 14.40
C ALA A 155 -5.00 4.82 14.53
N SER A 156 -5.61 4.79 15.72
CA SER A 156 -6.87 5.52 15.98
C SER A 156 -6.70 7.04 15.89
N SER A 157 -5.55 7.58 16.35
CA SER A 157 -5.25 9.00 16.21
C SER A 157 -5.00 9.41 14.76
N ILE A 158 -4.49 8.50 13.92
CA ILE A 158 -4.30 8.70 12.48
C ILE A 158 -5.64 8.74 11.74
N THR A 159 -6.55 7.82 12.08
CA THR A 159 -7.87 7.66 11.44
C THR A 159 -8.97 8.47 12.11
N GLU A 160 -8.63 9.35 13.05
CA GLU A 160 -9.55 10.24 13.77
C GLU A 160 -10.73 9.50 14.40
N THR A 161 -10.46 8.32 14.99
CA THR A 161 -11.46 7.49 15.67
C THR A 161 -11.01 7.13 17.09
N THR A 162 -11.84 6.41 17.82
CA THR A 162 -11.45 5.89 19.14
C THR A 162 -10.61 4.62 19.01
N PRO A 163 -9.70 4.32 19.96
CA PRO A 163 -8.95 3.06 19.95
C PRO A 163 -9.84 1.82 19.95
N GLU A 164 -11.01 1.90 20.57
CA GLU A 164 -11.99 0.80 20.59
C GLU A 164 -12.59 0.58 19.18
N ASN A 165 -13.05 1.65 18.52
CA ASN A 165 -13.61 1.56 17.18
C ASN A 165 -12.55 1.09 16.19
N PHE A 166 -11.29 1.56 16.31
CA PHE A 166 -10.20 1.07 15.46
C PHE A 166 -9.99 -0.44 15.66
N ARG A 167 -9.98 -0.94 16.91
CA ARG A 167 -9.85 -2.39 17.19
C ARG A 167 -11.00 -3.19 16.58
N LYS A 168 -12.26 -2.72 16.70
CA LYS A 168 -13.41 -3.37 16.07
C LYS A 168 -13.29 -3.45 14.55
N ARG A 169 -12.88 -2.35 13.90
CA ARG A 169 -12.63 -2.32 12.44
C ARG A 169 -11.50 -3.29 12.05
N LEU A 170 -10.41 -3.30 12.80
CA LEU A 170 -9.27 -4.19 12.56
C LEU A 170 -9.65 -5.66 12.72
N GLU A 171 -10.39 -6.00 13.76
CA GLU A 171 -10.90 -7.37 14.01
C GLU A 171 -11.82 -7.82 12.87
N LEU A 172 -12.78 -6.99 12.48
CA LEU A 172 -13.71 -7.29 11.39
C LEU A 172 -12.96 -7.47 10.07
N SER A 173 -12.04 -6.58 9.74
CA SER A 173 -11.24 -6.69 8.51
C SER A 173 -10.39 -7.97 8.46
N ARG A 174 -9.78 -8.35 9.58
CA ARG A 174 -9.05 -9.61 9.72
C ARG A 174 -9.95 -10.83 9.56
N LYS A 175 -11.15 -10.80 10.14
CA LYS A 175 -12.14 -11.88 10.02
C LYS A 175 -12.58 -12.06 8.57
N LEU A 176 -12.86 -10.98 7.84
CA LEU A 176 -13.29 -11.04 6.44
C LEU A 176 -12.17 -11.60 5.54
N ILE A 177 -10.97 -11.05 5.62
CA ILE A 177 -9.82 -11.54 4.84
C ILE A 177 -9.45 -12.96 5.23
N GLY A 178 -9.38 -13.27 6.53
CA GLY A 178 -9.06 -14.61 7.00
C GLY A 178 -10.07 -15.66 6.58
N GLY A 179 -11.35 -15.33 6.63
CA GLY A 179 -12.42 -16.21 6.12
C GLY A 179 -12.25 -16.50 4.63
N PHE A 180 -11.99 -15.48 3.82
CA PHE A 180 -11.74 -15.63 2.39
C PHE A 180 -10.50 -16.48 2.11
N LEU A 181 -9.37 -16.19 2.75
CA LEU A 181 -8.14 -16.96 2.60
C LEU A 181 -8.33 -18.42 2.98
N ASN A 182 -9.02 -18.69 4.08
CA ASN A 182 -9.30 -20.06 4.52
C ASN A 182 -10.18 -20.81 3.52
N SER A 183 -11.10 -20.15 2.85
CA SER A 183 -12.03 -20.80 1.90
C SER A 183 -11.43 -20.98 0.50
N TYR A 184 -10.49 -20.13 0.06
CA TYR A 184 -10.06 -20.12 -1.34
C TYR A 184 -8.54 -20.19 -1.54
N CYS A 185 -7.72 -19.71 -0.61
CA CYS A 185 -6.27 -19.64 -0.80
C CYS A 185 -5.56 -20.90 -0.35
N GLY A 186 -4.93 -21.61 -1.27
CA GLY A 186 -4.18 -22.81 -0.95
C GLY A 186 -2.79 -22.55 -0.35
N VAL A 187 -2.32 -21.31 -0.34
CA VAL A 187 -1.12 -20.91 0.42
C VAL A 187 -1.46 -20.76 1.91
N TYR A 188 -2.68 -20.31 2.21
CA TYR A 188 -3.17 -20.17 3.58
C TYR A 188 -3.76 -21.49 4.13
N ASN A 189 -4.61 -22.14 3.35
CA ASN A 189 -5.22 -23.42 3.68
C ASN A 189 -4.82 -24.47 2.61
N PRO A 190 -3.95 -25.44 2.94
CA PRO A 190 -3.41 -26.41 1.99
C PRO A 190 -4.46 -27.28 1.26
N TYR A 191 -5.67 -27.38 1.81
CA TYR A 191 -6.77 -28.13 1.17
C TYR A 191 -7.37 -27.41 -0.05
N ASN A 192 -7.12 -26.11 -0.21
CA ASN A 192 -7.55 -25.36 -1.39
C ASN A 192 -6.58 -25.54 -2.56
N ASN A 193 -7.12 -25.56 -3.78
CA ASN A 193 -6.33 -25.76 -5.01
C ASN A 193 -5.65 -24.51 -5.56
N CYS A 194 -6.03 -23.32 -5.07
CA CYS A 194 -5.46 -22.06 -5.56
C CYS A 194 -3.99 -21.95 -5.15
N ARG A 195 -3.11 -21.79 -6.15
CA ARG A 195 -1.69 -21.50 -6.00
C ARG A 195 -1.31 -20.40 -6.97
N TYR A 196 -0.31 -19.58 -6.64
CA TYR A 196 0.08 -18.46 -7.50
C TYR A 196 0.52 -18.94 -8.88
N ASN A 197 1.40 -19.95 -8.96
CA ASN A 197 1.86 -20.53 -10.22
C ASN A 197 0.71 -21.05 -11.11
N LYS A 198 -0.34 -21.56 -10.53
CA LYS A 198 -1.53 -22.03 -11.26
C LYS A 198 -2.38 -20.90 -11.84
N ARG A 199 -2.20 -19.67 -11.37
CA ARG A 199 -2.97 -18.48 -11.80
C ARG A 199 -2.26 -17.63 -12.84
N ILE A 200 -0.95 -17.81 -13.04
CA ILE A 200 -0.13 -16.99 -13.93
C ILE A 200 -0.67 -17.00 -15.36
N ASN A 201 -0.92 -18.17 -15.94
CA ASN A 201 -1.41 -18.29 -17.33
C ASN A 201 -2.72 -17.51 -17.54
N ASN A 202 -3.66 -17.63 -16.59
CA ASN A 202 -4.92 -16.92 -16.65
C ASN A 202 -4.73 -15.41 -16.48
N ALA A 203 -3.87 -14.98 -15.57
CA ALA A 203 -3.57 -13.57 -15.35
C ALA A 203 -2.95 -12.92 -16.60
N ILE A 204 -2.07 -13.63 -17.30
CA ILE A 204 -1.50 -13.17 -18.58
C ILE A 204 -2.58 -13.09 -19.65
N LYS A 205 -3.40 -14.15 -19.81
CA LYS A 205 -4.48 -14.20 -20.79
C LYS A 205 -5.50 -13.07 -20.62
N ASN A 206 -5.79 -12.71 -19.36
CA ASN A 206 -6.73 -11.63 -19.01
C ASN A 206 -6.07 -10.25 -18.92
N GLY A 207 -4.79 -10.11 -19.31
CA GLY A 207 -4.07 -8.83 -19.26
C GLY A 207 -3.79 -8.28 -17.85
N ARG A 208 -3.93 -9.11 -16.82
CA ARG A 208 -3.63 -8.74 -15.42
C ARG A 208 -2.14 -8.72 -15.13
N ILE A 209 -1.37 -9.51 -15.86
CA ILE A 209 0.10 -9.54 -15.85
C ILE A 209 0.60 -9.33 -17.28
N THR A 210 1.48 -8.36 -17.44
CA THR A 210 2.23 -8.13 -18.67
C THR A 210 3.68 -8.48 -18.42
N LYS A 211 4.20 -9.54 -19.04
CA LYS A 211 5.56 -10.06 -18.79
C LYS A 211 6.67 -9.05 -19.01
N THR A 212 6.47 -8.11 -19.92
CA THR A 212 7.45 -7.06 -20.27
C THR A 212 7.35 -5.81 -19.40
N ASN A 213 6.30 -5.70 -18.56
CA ASN A 213 6.08 -4.55 -17.69
C ASN A 213 5.35 -5.02 -16.42
N LEU A 214 6.10 -5.52 -15.47
CA LEU A 214 5.58 -5.96 -14.18
C LEU A 214 5.22 -4.74 -13.31
N SER A 215 4.09 -4.84 -12.62
CA SER A 215 3.58 -3.73 -11.80
C SER A 215 4.25 -3.67 -10.42
N PHE A 216 4.68 -4.79 -9.90
CA PHE A 216 5.10 -4.94 -8.51
C PHE A 216 6.45 -5.62 -8.32
N SER A 217 6.65 -6.82 -8.88
CA SER A 217 7.70 -7.74 -8.47
C SER A 217 9.13 -7.38 -8.89
N ASP A 218 9.30 -6.60 -9.95
CA ASP A 218 10.61 -6.10 -10.40
C ASP A 218 11.16 -4.97 -9.52
N LYS A 219 10.36 -4.48 -8.59
CA LYS A 219 10.58 -3.26 -7.80
C LYS A 219 10.43 -3.48 -6.29
N ILE A 220 10.61 -4.71 -5.81
CA ILE A 220 10.58 -5.05 -4.39
C ILE A 220 12.02 -5.05 -3.84
N GLU A 221 12.31 -4.16 -2.88
CA GLU A 221 13.67 -3.97 -2.29
C GLU A 221 14.20 -5.15 -1.52
N SER A 222 13.32 -5.88 -0.82
CA SER A 222 13.71 -7.06 -0.08
C SER A 222 12.63 -8.12 -0.19
N TYR A 223 12.98 -9.23 -0.77
CA TYR A 223 12.21 -10.45 -0.73
C TYR A 223 12.90 -11.39 0.27
N ASN A 224 12.40 -11.43 1.50
CA ASN A 224 12.87 -12.43 2.45
C ASN A 224 12.43 -13.80 1.96
N GLU A 225 13.40 -14.67 1.63
CA GLU A 225 13.20 -16.05 1.21
C GLU A 225 12.65 -16.96 2.34
N GLU A 226 12.57 -16.44 3.56
CA GLU A 226 12.01 -17.14 4.72
C GLU A 226 10.47 -17.18 4.67
N MET A 227 9.97 -17.85 3.64
CA MET A 227 8.53 -18.04 3.41
C MET A 227 7.95 -19.30 4.04
N GLU A 228 8.65 -19.97 4.94
CA GLU A 228 8.20 -21.26 5.45
C GLU A 228 7.18 -21.22 6.59
N GLU A 229 6.89 -20.06 7.18
CA GLU A 229 5.88 -19.94 8.26
C GLU A 229 4.70 -19.02 7.92
N LEU A 230 4.06 -19.21 6.77
CA LEU A 230 2.89 -18.45 6.34
C LEU A 230 1.57 -18.94 6.96
N HIS A 231 1.57 -19.32 8.23
CA HIS A 231 0.32 -19.69 8.93
C HIS A 231 -0.40 -18.53 9.59
N SER A 232 0.14 -17.31 9.56
CA SER A 232 -0.53 -16.13 10.10
C SER A 232 -0.99 -15.18 8.99
N LEU A 233 -2.17 -14.61 9.18
CA LEU A 233 -2.76 -13.62 8.28
C LEU A 233 -1.85 -12.42 8.03
N SER A 234 -1.10 -12.00 9.04
CA SER A 234 -0.14 -10.90 8.94
C SER A 234 1.08 -11.27 8.09
N GLY A 235 1.52 -12.54 8.11
CA GLY A 235 2.66 -13.01 7.32
C GLY A 235 2.44 -12.87 5.82
N ILE A 236 1.22 -13.17 5.33
CA ILE A 236 0.90 -13.03 3.90
C ILE A 236 1.07 -11.60 3.42
N TYR A 237 0.64 -10.61 4.21
CA TYR A 237 0.70 -9.18 3.82
C TYR A 237 2.03 -8.51 4.17
N GLN A 238 2.72 -8.96 5.22
CA GLN A 238 3.97 -8.36 5.69
C GLN A 238 5.19 -8.79 4.87
N ASN A 239 5.16 -9.99 4.30
CA ASN A 239 6.24 -10.54 3.46
C ASN A 239 6.30 -9.92 2.06
N HIS A 240 5.51 -8.91 1.78
CA HIS A 240 5.62 -8.12 0.55
C HIS A 240 6.61 -6.99 0.69
N GLY A 241 7.60 -6.90 1.38
CA GLY A 241 8.54 -5.79 1.46
C GLY A 241 7.98 -4.40 1.04
N ASP A 242 8.70 -3.37 1.18
CA ASP A 242 8.32 -2.08 0.61
C ASP A 242 8.55 -2.10 -0.90
N ILE A 243 7.53 -1.72 -1.65
CA ILE A 243 7.63 -1.62 -3.10
C ILE A 243 8.38 -0.35 -3.44
N ILE A 244 9.50 -0.49 -4.15
CA ILE A 244 10.30 0.67 -4.56
C ILE A 244 9.50 1.49 -5.56
N ASN A 245 9.44 2.77 -5.30
CA ASN A 245 9.00 3.71 -6.30
C ASN A 245 10.20 4.16 -7.13
N SER A 246 10.19 3.86 -8.43
CA SER A 246 11.20 4.33 -9.37
C SER A 246 11.08 5.84 -9.69
N SER A 247 10.00 6.48 -9.25
CA SER A 247 9.80 7.91 -9.44
C SER A 247 10.62 8.70 -8.42
N ASN A 248 11.55 9.51 -8.88
CA ASN A 248 12.22 10.46 -8.00
C ASN A 248 11.28 11.64 -7.72
N PHE A 249 10.47 11.52 -6.66
CA PHE A 249 9.53 12.56 -6.26
C PHE A 249 10.22 13.84 -5.81
N ALA A 250 11.43 13.74 -5.26
CA ALA A 250 12.18 14.91 -4.83
C ALA A 250 12.53 15.81 -6.02
N ASP A 251 13.00 15.25 -7.13
CA ASP A 251 13.33 16.01 -8.34
C ASP A 251 12.09 16.58 -9.00
N LYS A 252 11.02 15.76 -9.17
CA LYS A 252 9.74 16.21 -9.73
C LYS A 252 9.11 17.31 -8.89
N LEU A 253 9.17 17.19 -7.56
CA LEU A 253 8.60 18.18 -6.65
C LEU A 253 9.42 19.47 -6.65
N THR A 254 10.74 19.39 -6.68
CA THR A 254 11.63 20.55 -6.80
C THR A 254 11.37 21.32 -8.09
N GLU A 255 11.11 20.62 -9.19
CA GLU A 255 10.73 21.22 -10.46
C GLU A 255 9.35 21.89 -10.40
N LEU A 256 8.35 21.25 -9.78
CA LEU A 256 7.02 21.79 -9.57
C LEU A 256 7.02 23.04 -8.66
N ILE A 257 7.82 23.05 -7.61
CA ILE A 257 7.99 24.21 -6.72
C ILE A 257 8.61 25.37 -7.49
N LYS A 258 9.60 25.12 -8.35
CA LYS A 258 10.23 26.13 -9.20
C LYS A 258 9.27 26.70 -10.25
N THR A 259 8.49 25.82 -10.91
CA THR A 259 7.59 26.22 -12.02
C THR A 259 6.30 26.89 -11.53
N LYS A 260 5.75 26.49 -10.41
CA LYS A 260 4.48 27.03 -9.88
C LYS A 260 4.66 28.18 -8.89
N LYS A 261 5.91 28.65 -8.62
CA LYS A 261 6.17 29.66 -7.59
C LYS A 261 5.36 29.37 -6.31
N ILE A 262 5.34 28.11 -5.87
CA ILE A 262 4.75 27.78 -4.57
C ILE A 262 5.69 28.39 -3.54
N ILE A 263 5.43 29.65 -3.21
CA ILE A 263 6.08 30.37 -2.13
C ILE A 263 5.50 29.74 -0.87
N VAL A 264 6.36 29.21 -0.03
CA VAL A 264 6.03 28.95 1.37
C VAL A 264 5.78 30.36 1.95
N GLU A 265 4.53 30.80 1.99
CA GLU A 265 4.19 32.04 2.67
C GLU A 265 4.61 31.90 4.12
N ASN A 266 5.50 32.81 4.54
CA ASN A 266 6.00 32.92 5.91
C ASN A 266 4.88 33.31 6.88
#